data_611050f63acd2d601ead82a76e1b66cb
#
_entry.id   611050f63acd2d601ead82a76e1b66cb
#
_cell.length_a   1.000
_cell.length_b   1.000
_cell.length_c   1.000
_cell.angle_alpha   90.00
_cell.angle_beta   90.00
_cell.angle_gamma   90.00
#
_symmetry.space_group_name_H-M   'P 1'
#
loop_
_entity.id
_entity.type
_entity.pdbx_description
1 polymer ?
#
loop_
_entity_poly.entity_id
_entity_poly.type
_entity_poly.pdbx_seq_one_letter_code
_entity_poly.pdbx_strand_id
1 'polypeptide(L)'
;MGYQLYTVVSGSMEPAVPTGSLVYIKYVEPGDIETGDIIAFYGSDARGSIITHRVVSNSNAMGEFITKGDANAENDMNPVTYEQYVGKWYAPYQK
;
A
#
# COMPACT_ATOMS: atom_id res chain seq x y z
N MET A 1 14.69 -3.52 -12.30
CA MET A 1 14.29 -3.21 -11.30
C MET A 1 14.12 -4.16 -10.17
N GLY A 2 14.56 -3.88 -9.11
CA GLY A 2 14.54 -4.72 -7.96
C GLY A 2 13.45 -4.34 -7.01
N TYR A 3 13.49 -4.96 -5.87
CA TYR A 3 12.62 -4.63 -4.78
C TYR A 3 13.27 -3.57 -3.92
N GLN A 4 12.43 -2.76 -3.28
CA GLN A 4 12.89 -1.87 -2.24
C GLN A 4 12.41 -2.41 -0.91
N LEU A 5 13.19 -2.19 0.13
CA LEU A 5 12.92 -2.74 1.45
C LEU A 5 12.52 -1.63 2.39
N TYR A 6 11.39 -1.80 3.07
CA TYR A 6 10.89 -0.83 4.02
C TYR A 6 10.56 -1.50 5.34
N THR A 7 10.62 -0.74 6.42
CA THR A 7 10.19 -1.19 7.74
C THR A 7 8.79 -0.65 8.02
N VAL A 8 7.90 -1.52 8.47
CA VAL A 8 6.53 -1.15 8.78
C VAL A 8 6.50 -0.49 10.16
N VAL A 9 5.95 0.71 10.24
CA VAL A 9 5.92 1.46 11.50
C VAL A 9 4.51 1.69 12.04
N SER A 10 3.50 1.16 11.37
CA SER A 10 2.10 1.35 11.76
C SER A 10 1.41 0.01 11.89
N GLY A 11 0.44 -0.08 12.80
CA GLY A 11 -0.33 -1.30 12.98
C GLY A 11 -1.57 -1.42 12.11
N SER A 12 -1.77 -0.49 11.17
CA SER A 12 -3.01 -0.45 10.40
C SER A 12 -3.20 -1.66 9.49
N MET A 13 -2.13 -2.42 9.22
CA MET A 13 -2.23 -3.61 8.40
C MET A 13 -2.07 -4.90 9.19
N GLU A 14 -2.10 -4.83 10.51
CA GLU A 14 -2.05 -6.05 11.29
C GLU A 14 -3.35 -6.81 11.15
N PRO A 15 -3.31 -8.14 11.21
CA PRO A 15 -2.10 -8.96 11.41
C PRO A 15 -1.36 -9.31 10.13
N ALA A 16 -1.87 -8.92 8.96
CA ALA A 16 -1.26 -9.32 7.70
C ALA A 16 0.16 -8.78 7.54
N VAL A 17 0.37 -7.52 7.96
CA VAL A 17 1.68 -6.87 7.88
C VAL A 17 1.97 -6.30 9.26
N PRO A 18 2.63 -7.07 10.13
CA PRO A 18 2.85 -6.60 11.51
C PRO A 18 3.82 -5.44 11.57
N THR A 19 3.59 -4.58 12.56
CA THR A 19 4.51 -3.48 12.85
C THR A 19 5.90 -4.05 13.13
N GLY A 20 6.90 -3.39 12.58
CA GLY A 20 8.29 -3.83 12.76
C GLY A 20 8.77 -4.81 11.73
N SER A 21 7.88 -5.33 10.90
CA SER A 21 8.31 -6.27 9.86
C SER A 21 8.98 -5.53 8.71
N LEU A 22 9.82 -6.25 7.98
CA LEU A 22 10.40 -5.75 6.75
C LEU A 22 9.52 -6.21 5.59
N VAL A 23 9.31 -5.33 4.63
CA VAL A 23 8.49 -5.65 3.47
C VAL A 23 9.24 -5.28 2.20
N TYR A 24 9.02 -6.07 1.17
CA TYR A 24 9.57 -5.78 -0.15
C TYR A 24 8.51 -5.09 -0.98
N ILE A 25 8.90 -3.99 -1.61
CA ILE A 25 8.01 -3.23 -2.49
C ILE A 25 8.62 -3.24 -3.87
N LYS A 26 7.83 -3.62 -4.86
CA LYS A 26 8.29 -3.65 -6.24
C LYS A 26 7.33 -2.83 -7.08
N TYR A 27 7.87 -2.04 -8.00
CA TYR A 27 7.01 -1.26 -8.88
C TYR A 27 6.25 -2.18 -9.84
N VAL A 28 4.95 -2.03 -9.87
CA VAL A 28 4.05 -2.66 -10.83
C VAL A 28 3.21 -1.51 -11.35
N GLU A 29 2.88 -1.51 -12.64
CA GLU A 29 2.07 -0.43 -13.20
C GLU A 29 0.80 -0.29 -12.38
N PRO A 30 0.44 0.95 -11.98
CA PRO A 30 -0.74 1.12 -11.13
C PRO A 30 -2.02 0.58 -11.75
N GLY A 31 -2.14 0.65 -13.07
CA GLY A 31 -3.32 0.11 -13.73
C GLY A 31 -3.47 -1.39 -13.62
N ASP A 32 -2.38 -2.10 -13.30
CA ASP A 32 -2.39 -3.55 -13.15
C ASP A 32 -2.63 -4.02 -11.73
N ILE A 33 -2.76 -3.11 -10.79
CA ILE A 33 -3.03 -3.46 -9.40
C ILE A 33 -4.46 -3.95 -9.27
N GLU A 34 -4.65 -5.05 -8.54
CA GLU A 34 -5.95 -5.67 -8.38
C GLU A 34 -6.49 -5.45 -6.99
N THR A 35 -7.82 -5.53 -6.88
CA THR A 35 -8.47 -5.50 -5.57
C THR A 35 -7.88 -6.61 -4.70
N GLY A 36 -7.54 -6.26 -3.48
CA GLY A 36 -6.93 -7.19 -2.55
C GLY A 36 -5.42 -7.09 -2.48
N ASP A 37 -4.79 -6.46 -3.46
CA ASP A 37 -3.34 -6.23 -3.39
C ASP A 37 -3.04 -5.21 -2.31
N ILE A 38 -1.86 -5.34 -1.72
CA ILE A 38 -1.37 -4.35 -0.76
C ILE A 38 -0.37 -3.48 -1.50
N ILE A 39 -0.54 -2.17 -1.40
CA ILE A 39 0.35 -1.22 -2.08
C ILE A 39 1.00 -0.29 -1.07
N ALA A 40 2.13 0.26 -1.48
CA ALA A 40 2.82 1.30 -0.75
C ALA A 40 2.60 2.61 -1.49
N PHE A 41 2.35 3.67 -0.76
CA PHE A 41 2.11 4.98 -1.36
C PHE A 41 2.54 6.07 -0.38
N TYR A 42 2.76 7.26 -0.91
CA TYR A 42 3.08 8.40 -0.07
C TYR A 42 1.82 8.92 0.57
N GLY A 43 1.88 9.15 1.87
CA GLY A 43 0.78 9.79 2.58
C GLY A 43 0.68 11.25 2.19
N SER A 44 -0.38 11.89 2.67
CA SER A 44 -0.61 13.30 2.36
C SER A 44 0.03 14.23 3.37
N ASP A 45 0.81 13.69 4.32
CA ASP A 45 1.46 14.58 5.28
C ASP A 45 2.66 15.26 4.63
N ALA A 46 3.16 16.29 5.29
CA ALA A 46 4.25 17.09 4.75
C ALA A 46 5.56 16.32 4.64
N ARG A 47 5.69 15.22 5.33
CA ARG A 47 6.92 14.43 5.31
C ARG A 47 6.96 13.41 4.21
N GLY A 48 5.82 13.16 3.57
CA GLY A 48 5.75 12.14 2.55
C GLY A 48 6.00 10.74 3.08
N SER A 49 5.44 10.43 4.23
CA SER A 49 5.60 9.10 4.84
C SER A 49 5.05 8.03 3.90
N ILE A 50 5.70 6.87 3.91
CA ILE A 50 5.23 5.73 3.13
C ILE A 50 4.19 4.97 3.94
N ILE A 51 3.05 4.74 3.35
CA ILE A 51 1.93 4.01 3.95
C ILE A 51 1.69 2.75 3.13
N THR A 52 1.35 1.66 3.81
CA THR A 52 1.05 0.39 3.15
C THR A 52 -0.36 -0.01 3.55
N HIS A 53 -1.29 -0.04 2.60
CA HIS A 53 -2.69 -0.42 2.84
C HIS A 53 -3.16 -1.32 1.71
N ARG A 54 -4.31 -1.94 1.93
CA ARG A 54 -4.89 -2.88 0.96
C ARG A 54 -5.81 -2.14 0.00
N VAL A 55 -5.76 -2.52 -1.27
CA VAL A 55 -6.60 -1.91 -2.31
C VAL A 55 -8.00 -2.48 -2.24
N VAL A 56 -8.97 -1.62 -2.10
CA VAL A 56 -10.39 -1.97 -2.14
C VAL A 56 -10.90 -1.87 -3.58
N SER A 57 -10.48 -0.85 -4.29
CA SER A 57 -10.83 -0.72 -5.70
C SER A 57 -9.78 0.12 -6.41
N ASN A 58 -9.68 -0.08 -7.71
CA ASN A 58 -8.71 0.62 -8.56
C ASN A 58 -9.47 1.20 -9.74
N SER A 59 -9.48 2.51 -9.87
CA SER A 59 -10.15 3.19 -10.97
C SER A 59 -9.12 3.70 -11.96
N ASN A 60 -8.95 2.99 -13.06
CA ASN A 60 -8.04 3.43 -14.12
C ASN A 60 -8.51 4.74 -14.73
N ALA A 61 -9.83 4.91 -14.83
CA ALA A 61 -10.38 6.12 -15.43
C ALA A 61 -10.03 7.37 -14.63
N MET A 62 -10.02 7.25 -13.31
CA MET A 62 -9.71 8.38 -12.45
C MET A 62 -8.25 8.43 -12.02
N GLY A 63 -7.52 7.34 -12.21
CA GLY A 63 -6.14 7.26 -11.76
C GLY A 63 -6.03 7.24 -10.25
N GLU A 64 -6.91 6.48 -9.59
CA GLU A 64 -6.98 6.46 -8.13
C GLU A 64 -7.29 5.08 -7.59
N PHE A 65 -6.84 4.86 -6.37
CA PHE A 65 -7.22 3.68 -5.59
C PHE A 65 -8.06 4.08 -4.40
N ILE A 66 -9.00 3.22 -4.02
CA ILE A 66 -9.60 3.28 -2.70
C ILE A 66 -8.89 2.24 -1.86
N THR A 67 -8.42 2.62 -0.69
CA THR A 67 -7.59 1.75 0.15
C THR A 67 -8.16 1.64 1.54
N LYS A 68 -7.68 0.62 2.27
CA LYS A 68 -8.11 0.38 3.63
C LYS A 68 -7.01 -0.36 4.37
N GLY A 69 -6.74 0.04 5.60
CA GLY A 69 -5.87 -0.74 6.48
C GLY A 69 -6.64 -1.95 7.01
N ASP A 70 -6.00 -3.11 7.02
CA ASP A 70 -6.67 -4.34 7.44
C ASP A 70 -7.19 -4.27 8.88
N ALA A 71 -6.51 -3.52 9.74
CA ALA A 71 -6.93 -3.36 11.13
C ALA A 71 -8.02 -2.33 11.32
N ASN A 72 -8.36 -1.59 10.27
CA ASN A 72 -9.35 -0.53 10.36
C ASN A 72 -10.71 -1.03 9.92
N ALA A 73 -11.77 -0.44 10.50
CA ALA A 73 -13.13 -0.88 10.19
C ALA A 73 -13.64 -0.34 8.86
N GLU A 74 -13.07 0.79 8.41
CA GLU A 74 -13.62 1.49 7.25
C GLU A 74 -12.52 1.83 6.25
N ASN A 75 -12.95 2.13 5.03
CA ASN A 75 -12.02 2.57 3.99
C ASN A 75 -11.38 3.90 4.38
N ASP A 76 -10.19 4.14 3.84
CA ASP A 76 -9.53 5.42 4.04
C ASP A 76 -10.38 6.53 3.44
N MET A 77 -10.34 7.70 4.07
CA MET A 77 -11.19 8.81 3.65
C MET A 77 -10.80 9.37 2.30
N ASN A 78 -9.52 9.41 2.02
CA ASN A 78 -9.03 10.03 0.79
C ASN A 78 -8.55 8.98 -0.17
N PRO A 79 -8.90 9.09 -1.46
CA PRO A 79 -8.34 8.16 -2.45
C PRO A 79 -6.83 8.39 -2.60
N VAL A 80 -6.14 7.34 -3.02
CA VAL A 80 -4.71 7.40 -3.30
C VAL A 80 -4.57 7.59 -4.80
N THR A 81 -3.94 8.68 -5.22
CA THR A 81 -3.73 8.92 -6.64
C THR A 81 -2.59 8.08 -7.15
N TYR A 82 -2.58 7.85 -8.47
CA TYR A 82 -1.48 7.11 -9.08
C TYR A 82 -0.14 7.84 -8.88
N GLU A 83 -0.17 9.15 -8.69
CA GLU A 83 1.05 9.91 -8.42
C GLU A 83 1.63 9.62 -7.07
N GLN A 84 0.80 9.25 -6.10
CA GLN A 84 1.27 8.90 -4.76
C GLN A 84 1.79 7.47 -4.68
N TYR A 85 1.43 6.66 -5.65
CA TYR A 85 1.73 5.23 -5.64
C TYR A 85 3.24 4.98 -5.76
N VAL A 86 3.74 4.06 -4.95
CA VAL A 86 5.15 3.67 -4.96
C VAL A 86 5.33 2.26 -5.53
N GLY A 87 4.51 1.32 -5.13
CA GLY A 87 4.65 -0.04 -5.61
C GLY A 87 3.76 -1.02 -4.88
N LYS A 88 3.88 -2.28 -5.27
CA LYS A 88 3.10 -3.37 -4.70
C LYS A 88 3.92 -4.10 -3.65
N TRP A 89 3.25 -4.47 -2.57
CA TRP A 89 3.87 -5.20 -1.46
C TRP A 89 4.04 -6.66 -1.80
N TYR A 90 5.19 -7.20 -1.43
CA TYR A 90 5.48 -8.63 -1.48
C TYR A 90 6.10 -9.04 -0.17
N ALA A 91 5.67 -10.16 0.36
CA ALA A 91 6.29 -10.68 1.57
C ALA A 91 7.69 -11.14 1.27
N PRO A 92 8.63 -10.96 2.20
CA PRO A 92 9.98 -11.45 1.99
C PRO A 92 10.00 -12.96 1.86
N TYR A 93 9.10 -13.64 2.56
CA TYR A 93 8.93 -15.08 2.39
C TYR A 93 7.61 -15.47 3.01
N GLN A 94 7.19 -16.66 2.70
CA GLN A 94 5.95 -17.20 3.23
C GLN A 94 6.26 -18.29 4.21
N LYS A 95 5.47 -18.35 5.25
CA LYS A 95 5.59 -19.41 6.25
C LYS A 95 4.57 -20.47 6.01
#